data_c6e133918e37e440e0807877205531f0
#
_entry.id   c6e133918e37e440e0807877205531f0
#
_cell.length_a   1.000
_cell.length_b   1.000
_cell.length_c   1.000
_cell.angle_alpha   90.00
_cell.angle_beta   90.00
_cell.angle_gamma   90.00
#
_symmetry.space_group_name_H-M   'P 1'
#
loop_
_entity.id
_entity.type
_entity.pdbx_description
1 polymer ?
#
loop_
_entity_poly.entity_id
_entity_poly.type
_entity_poly.pdbx_seq_one_letter_code
_entity_poly.pdbx_strand_id
1 'polypeptide(L)'
;MTRISKTEFRAALERFYDDVAGGAPMDAAWKTKMMDAGAPDLPDDPTAEQVDAWAELMEMLSDKAYAAEMRAYMSDLWTEEFDPAAYAQAAEATFARVRAAIENNLAPQSAVGREIAADWLAQSARAMKRAPDQVFLDWQLEQYRKHHARSARYQELMAVLQGQAPQAPTGREWSWIIDAMKQLF
;
A
#
# COMPACT_ATOMS: atom_id res chain seq x y z
N MET A 1 -29.59 13.50 -4.43
CA MET A 1 -29.36 12.14 -3.93
C MET A 1 -28.11 11.64 -4.64
N THR A 2 -26.98 11.53 -3.93
CA THR A 2 -25.71 11.07 -4.50
C THR A 2 -25.86 9.57 -4.77
N ARG A 3 -25.70 9.18 -6.03
CA ARG A 3 -25.81 7.77 -6.45
C ARG A 3 -24.38 7.21 -6.57
N ILE A 4 -24.11 6.13 -5.89
CA ILE A 4 -22.86 5.37 -6.07
C ILE A 4 -22.87 4.75 -7.48
N SER A 5 -21.77 4.94 -8.22
CA SER A 5 -21.62 4.42 -9.57
C SER A 5 -20.30 3.69 -9.74
N LYS A 6 -20.39 2.38 -10.00
CA LYS A 6 -19.22 1.53 -10.29
C LYS A 6 -18.43 2.04 -11.50
N THR A 7 -19.12 2.53 -12.52
CA THR A 7 -18.50 3.08 -13.72
C THR A 7 -17.73 4.37 -13.42
N GLU A 8 -18.32 5.28 -12.63
CA GLU A 8 -17.64 6.52 -12.22
C GLU A 8 -16.43 6.27 -11.35
N PHE A 9 -16.55 5.32 -10.40
CA PHE A 9 -15.43 4.93 -9.55
C PHE A 9 -14.28 4.34 -10.37
N ARG A 10 -14.59 3.40 -11.29
CA ARG A 10 -13.59 2.81 -12.17
C ARG A 10 -12.91 3.86 -13.05
N ALA A 11 -13.67 4.80 -13.60
CA ALA A 11 -13.13 5.90 -14.39
C ALA A 11 -12.25 6.86 -13.57
N ALA A 12 -12.60 7.12 -12.31
CA ALA A 12 -11.78 7.92 -11.40
C ALA A 12 -10.46 7.20 -11.04
N LEU A 13 -10.55 5.91 -10.75
CA LEU A 13 -9.40 5.05 -10.47
C LEU A 13 -8.45 4.96 -11.68
N GLU A 14 -9.00 4.82 -12.89
CA GLU A 14 -8.22 4.78 -14.12
C GLU A 14 -7.45 6.09 -14.35
N ARG A 15 -8.13 7.24 -14.22
CA ARG A 15 -7.48 8.55 -14.31
C ARG A 15 -6.38 8.73 -13.26
N PHE A 16 -6.65 8.31 -12.02
CA PHE A 16 -5.65 8.37 -10.94
C PHE A 16 -4.40 7.57 -11.30
N TYR A 17 -4.56 6.32 -11.75
CA TYR A 17 -3.41 5.51 -12.15
C TYR A 17 -2.72 6.00 -13.42
N ASP A 18 -3.44 6.61 -14.36
CA ASP A 18 -2.83 7.28 -15.52
C ASP A 18 -1.98 8.47 -15.09
N ASP A 19 -2.47 9.27 -14.14
CA ASP A 19 -1.72 10.39 -13.56
C ASP A 19 -0.49 9.90 -12.78
N VAL A 20 -0.61 8.81 -12.02
CA VAL A 20 0.50 8.19 -11.28
C VAL A 20 1.52 7.57 -12.25
N ALA A 21 1.07 6.90 -13.30
CA ALA A 21 1.93 6.26 -14.31
C ALA A 21 2.64 7.26 -15.24
N GLY A 22 2.24 8.52 -15.25
CA GLY A 22 2.69 9.54 -16.21
C GLY A 22 4.20 9.67 -16.37
N GLY A 23 4.82 8.79 -17.19
CA GLY A 23 6.23 8.76 -17.52
C GLY A 23 7.09 7.72 -16.83
N ALA A 24 6.55 6.95 -15.87
CA ALA A 24 7.26 5.81 -15.29
C ALA A 24 7.06 4.55 -16.17
N PRO A 25 8.06 3.66 -16.32
CA PRO A 25 7.94 2.39 -17.03
C PRO A 25 7.13 1.39 -16.20
N MET A 26 5.90 1.74 -15.86
CA MET A 26 5.02 0.91 -15.05
C MET A 26 4.49 -0.25 -15.88
N ASP A 27 4.61 -1.47 -15.36
CA ASP A 27 4.11 -2.68 -16.00
C ASP A 27 2.59 -2.58 -16.19
N ALA A 28 2.13 -2.74 -17.45
CA ALA A 28 0.71 -2.73 -17.80
C ALA A 28 -0.09 -3.83 -17.08
N ALA A 29 0.52 -5.00 -16.83
CA ALA A 29 -0.10 -6.08 -16.08
C ALA A 29 -0.30 -5.71 -14.60
N TRP A 30 0.67 -4.99 -14.01
CA TRP A 30 0.53 -4.45 -12.66
C TRP A 30 -0.60 -3.42 -12.57
N LYS A 31 -0.68 -2.47 -13.52
CA LYS A 31 -1.77 -1.49 -13.58
C LYS A 31 -3.13 -2.19 -13.66
N THR A 32 -3.29 -3.18 -14.53
CA THR A 32 -4.52 -3.96 -14.66
C THR A 32 -4.89 -4.64 -13.34
N LYS A 33 -3.92 -5.28 -12.69
CA LYS A 33 -4.12 -5.92 -11.38
C LYS A 33 -4.57 -4.92 -10.30
N MET A 34 -3.97 -3.73 -10.27
CA MET A 34 -4.39 -2.66 -9.33
C MET A 34 -5.79 -2.14 -9.63
N MET A 35 -6.15 -1.99 -10.91
CA MET A 35 -7.48 -1.60 -11.34
C MET A 35 -8.54 -2.63 -10.92
N ASP A 36 -8.27 -3.92 -11.11
CA ASP A 36 -9.19 -4.99 -10.78
C ASP A 36 -9.34 -5.15 -9.25
N ALA A 37 -8.24 -5.04 -8.51
CA ALA A 37 -8.25 -5.08 -7.05
C ALA A 37 -8.90 -3.84 -6.42
N GLY A 38 -8.78 -2.68 -7.07
CA GLY A 38 -9.29 -1.40 -6.59
C GLY A 38 -10.75 -1.11 -6.94
N ALA A 39 -11.42 -1.95 -7.76
CA ALA A 39 -12.80 -1.74 -8.15
C ALA A 39 -13.75 -2.55 -7.22
N PRO A 40 -14.39 -1.92 -6.22
CA PRO A 40 -15.27 -2.62 -5.29
C PRO A 40 -16.57 -3.05 -5.98
N ASP A 41 -17.17 -4.11 -5.46
CA ASP A 41 -18.57 -4.40 -5.72
C ASP A 41 -19.42 -3.44 -4.89
N LEU A 42 -20.11 -2.53 -5.57
CA LEU A 42 -20.95 -1.54 -4.93
C LEU A 42 -22.36 -2.09 -4.70
N PRO A 43 -22.98 -1.84 -3.54
CA PRO A 43 -24.34 -2.28 -3.28
C PRO A 43 -25.35 -1.50 -4.14
N ASP A 44 -26.44 -2.16 -4.54
CA ASP A 44 -27.56 -1.54 -5.28
C ASP A 44 -28.31 -0.51 -4.44
N ASP A 45 -28.38 -0.73 -3.11
CA ASP A 45 -29.02 0.16 -2.13
C ASP A 45 -28.01 0.50 -1.03
N PRO A 46 -27.14 1.50 -1.25
CA PRO A 46 -26.07 1.84 -0.33
C PRO A 46 -26.61 2.55 0.92
N THR A 47 -26.01 2.24 2.06
CA THR A 47 -26.24 2.99 3.31
C THR A 47 -25.68 4.40 3.23
N ALA A 48 -26.08 5.29 4.12
CA ALA A 48 -25.54 6.65 4.21
C ALA A 48 -24.00 6.62 4.43
N GLU A 49 -23.51 5.70 5.28
CA GLU A 49 -22.09 5.52 5.55
C GLU A 49 -21.32 5.09 4.29
N GLN A 50 -21.90 4.20 3.48
CA GLN A 50 -21.30 3.80 2.20
C GLN A 50 -21.28 4.95 1.18
N VAL A 51 -22.30 5.79 1.16
CA VAL A 51 -22.33 7.00 0.30
C VAL A 51 -21.24 7.98 0.73
N ASP A 52 -21.06 8.21 2.02
CA ASP A 52 -20.01 9.08 2.56
C ASP A 52 -18.61 8.53 2.25
N ALA A 53 -18.39 7.23 2.46
CA ALA A 53 -17.13 6.57 2.13
C ALA A 53 -16.81 6.66 0.64
N TRP A 54 -17.81 6.48 -0.24
CA TRP A 54 -17.64 6.64 -1.68
C TRP A 54 -17.25 8.08 -2.05
N ALA A 55 -17.91 9.08 -1.45
CA ALA A 55 -17.61 10.48 -1.72
C ALA A 55 -16.17 10.85 -1.33
N GLU A 56 -15.71 10.37 -0.16
CA GLU A 56 -14.34 10.57 0.31
C GLU A 56 -13.31 9.88 -0.60
N LEU A 57 -13.59 8.64 -1.04
CA LEU A 57 -12.72 7.93 -1.99
C LEU A 57 -12.62 8.66 -3.33
N MET A 58 -13.74 9.19 -3.85
CA MET A 58 -13.75 9.97 -5.08
C MET A 58 -12.94 11.27 -4.95
N GLU A 59 -12.99 11.92 -3.78
CA GLU A 59 -12.17 13.09 -3.47
C GLU A 59 -10.68 12.71 -3.44
N MET A 60 -10.31 11.61 -2.75
CA MET A 60 -8.92 11.12 -2.72
C MET A 60 -8.38 10.81 -4.12
N LEU A 61 -9.17 10.14 -4.97
CA LEU A 61 -8.78 9.79 -6.34
C LEU A 61 -8.69 11.00 -7.27
N SER A 62 -9.33 12.12 -6.91
CA SER A 62 -9.32 13.38 -7.65
C SER A 62 -8.24 14.35 -7.14
N ASP A 63 -7.56 14.03 -6.03
CA ASP A 63 -6.51 14.87 -5.45
C ASP A 63 -5.23 14.80 -6.28
N LYS A 64 -4.96 15.86 -7.03
CA LYS A 64 -3.77 15.97 -7.88
C LYS A 64 -2.47 16.00 -7.08
N ALA A 65 -2.49 16.51 -5.84
CA ALA A 65 -1.31 16.48 -4.98
C ALA A 65 -0.99 15.05 -4.57
N TYR A 66 -2.00 14.26 -4.22
CA TYR A 66 -1.84 12.84 -3.92
C TYR A 66 -1.32 12.05 -5.14
N ALA A 67 -1.89 12.27 -6.32
CA ALA A 67 -1.40 11.63 -7.54
C ALA A 67 0.07 11.99 -7.84
N ALA A 68 0.47 13.24 -7.61
CA ALA A 68 1.86 13.69 -7.79
C ALA A 68 2.82 13.04 -6.78
N GLU A 69 2.43 12.93 -5.51
CA GLU A 69 3.20 12.22 -4.48
C GLU A 69 3.38 10.73 -4.84
N MET A 70 2.30 10.08 -5.26
CA MET A 70 2.34 8.66 -5.68
C MET A 70 3.18 8.48 -6.94
N ARG A 71 3.14 9.42 -7.89
CA ARG A 71 4.00 9.40 -9.08
C ARG A 71 5.47 9.47 -8.71
N ALA A 72 5.85 10.37 -7.80
CA ALA A 72 7.22 10.47 -7.32
C ALA A 72 7.68 9.16 -6.67
N TYR A 73 6.88 8.59 -5.79
CA TYR A 73 7.15 7.30 -5.17
C TYR A 73 7.30 6.16 -6.19
N MET A 74 6.37 6.07 -7.16
CA MET A 74 6.42 5.04 -8.19
C MET A 74 7.63 5.22 -9.12
N SER A 75 8.05 6.45 -9.41
CA SER A 75 9.26 6.71 -10.20
C SER A 75 10.53 6.25 -9.49
N ASP A 76 10.58 6.37 -8.16
CA ASP A 76 11.69 5.88 -7.35
C ASP A 76 11.70 4.35 -7.23
N LEU A 77 10.52 3.72 -7.27
CA LEU A 77 10.35 2.27 -7.16
C LEU A 77 10.55 1.57 -8.51
N TRP A 78 9.86 2.06 -9.58
CA TRP A 78 9.87 1.46 -10.91
C TRP A 78 11.06 1.94 -11.73
N THR A 79 12.21 1.37 -11.46
CA THR A 79 13.40 1.50 -12.30
C THR A 79 13.48 0.32 -13.29
N GLU A 80 14.33 0.45 -14.32
CA GLU A 80 14.55 -0.66 -15.27
C GLU A 80 15.11 -1.93 -14.60
N GLU A 81 15.74 -1.77 -13.45
CA GLU A 81 16.37 -2.85 -12.69
C GLU A 81 15.43 -3.45 -11.62
N PHE A 82 14.26 -2.86 -11.37
CA PHE A 82 13.32 -3.33 -10.36
C PHE A 82 12.70 -4.67 -10.76
N ASP A 83 12.73 -5.62 -9.83
CA ASP A 83 12.05 -6.91 -9.96
C ASP A 83 10.77 -6.95 -9.09
N PRO A 84 9.59 -6.63 -9.69
CA PRO A 84 8.34 -6.57 -8.94
C PRO A 84 7.89 -7.93 -8.43
N ALA A 85 8.24 -9.02 -9.10
CA ALA A 85 7.87 -10.37 -8.66
C ALA A 85 8.68 -10.77 -7.42
N ALA A 86 9.98 -10.53 -7.43
CA ALA A 86 10.83 -10.77 -6.27
C ALA A 86 10.43 -9.89 -5.08
N TYR A 87 10.08 -8.63 -5.31
CA TYR A 87 9.62 -7.72 -4.27
C TYR A 87 8.31 -8.21 -3.64
N ALA A 88 7.32 -8.59 -4.45
CA ALA A 88 6.04 -9.10 -3.97
C ALA A 88 6.21 -10.40 -3.17
N GLN A 89 7.05 -11.32 -3.63
CA GLN A 89 7.36 -12.56 -2.93
C GLN A 89 8.02 -12.29 -1.58
N ALA A 90 8.98 -11.37 -1.54
CA ALA A 90 9.64 -10.97 -0.29
C ALA A 90 8.66 -10.34 0.70
N ALA A 91 7.75 -9.48 0.23
CA ALA A 91 6.72 -8.87 1.05
C ALA A 91 5.76 -9.92 1.65
N GLU A 92 5.28 -10.85 0.84
CA GLU A 92 4.38 -11.93 1.30
C GLU A 92 5.05 -12.81 2.36
N ALA A 93 6.29 -13.24 2.13
CA ALA A 93 7.05 -14.05 3.08
C ALA A 93 7.30 -13.29 4.39
N THR A 94 7.63 -12.00 4.30
CA THR A 94 7.84 -11.15 5.47
C THR A 94 6.56 -10.99 6.26
N PHE A 95 5.43 -10.70 5.61
CA PHE A 95 4.14 -10.55 6.30
C PHE A 95 3.65 -11.84 6.95
N ALA A 96 3.92 -13.00 6.37
CA ALA A 96 3.61 -14.28 7.01
C ALA A 96 4.36 -14.41 8.36
N ARG A 97 5.66 -14.05 8.38
CA ARG A 97 6.47 -14.07 9.61
C ARG A 97 6.00 -13.00 10.62
N VAL A 98 5.66 -11.82 10.15
CA VAL A 98 5.14 -10.74 11.01
C VAL A 98 3.82 -11.15 11.66
N ARG A 99 2.89 -11.72 10.90
CA ARG A 99 1.61 -12.23 11.47
C ARG A 99 1.87 -13.27 12.54
N ALA A 100 2.73 -14.23 12.27
CA ALA A 100 3.11 -15.25 13.28
C ALA A 100 3.74 -14.61 14.53
N ALA A 101 4.59 -13.59 14.36
CA ALA A 101 5.17 -12.86 15.50
C ALA A 101 4.11 -12.13 16.32
N ILE A 102 3.15 -11.47 15.67
CA ILE A 102 2.02 -10.79 16.32
C ILE A 102 1.14 -11.79 17.08
N GLU A 103 0.81 -12.93 16.47
CA GLU A 103 0.00 -14.00 17.10
C GLU A 103 0.68 -14.57 18.34
N ASN A 104 2.00 -14.66 18.32
CA ASN A 104 2.82 -15.08 19.45
C ASN A 104 3.17 -13.95 20.44
N ASN A 105 2.57 -12.78 20.30
CA ASN A 105 2.80 -11.58 21.14
C ASN A 105 4.28 -11.16 21.20
N LEU A 106 5.06 -11.38 20.13
CA LEU A 106 6.43 -10.93 20.04
C LEU A 106 6.48 -9.43 19.71
N ALA A 107 7.28 -8.70 20.47
CA ALA A 107 7.48 -7.27 20.22
C ALA A 107 8.36 -7.03 18.98
N PRO A 108 8.14 -5.94 18.21
CA PRO A 108 9.01 -5.56 17.11
C PRO A 108 10.49 -5.41 17.51
N GLN A 109 10.76 -5.00 18.74
CA GLN A 109 12.12 -4.80 19.31
C GLN A 109 12.79 -6.09 19.74
N SER A 110 12.11 -7.23 19.65
CA SER A 110 12.67 -8.54 19.99
C SER A 110 13.79 -8.98 19.02
N ALA A 111 14.55 -9.99 19.39
CA ALA A 111 15.55 -10.57 18.49
C ALA A 111 14.92 -11.08 17.19
N VAL A 112 13.74 -11.69 17.27
CA VAL A 112 12.96 -12.15 16.12
C VAL A 112 12.53 -10.95 15.25
N GLY A 113 12.10 -9.85 15.87
CA GLY A 113 11.73 -8.63 15.14
C GLY A 113 12.89 -8.05 14.34
N ARG A 114 14.06 -7.96 14.94
CA ARG A 114 15.29 -7.49 14.26
C ARG A 114 15.68 -8.41 13.10
N GLU A 115 15.56 -9.73 13.28
CA GLU A 115 15.85 -10.69 12.22
C GLU A 115 14.90 -10.50 11.03
N ILE A 116 13.58 -10.44 11.27
CA ILE A 116 12.58 -10.23 10.23
C ILE A 116 12.84 -8.90 9.49
N ALA A 117 13.16 -7.84 10.23
CA ALA A 117 13.44 -6.53 9.66
C ALA A 117 14.71 -6.51 8.80
N ALA A 118 15.78 -7.17 9.25
CA ALA A 118 17.02 -7.29 8.49
C ALA A 118 16.82 -8.08 7.18
N ASP A 119 16.06 -9.17 7.24
CA ASP A 119 15.73 -9.97 6.07
C ASP A 119 14.88 -9.18 5.07
N TRP A 120 13.88 -8.44 5.56
CA TRP A 120 13.06 -7.57 4.71
C TRP A 120 13.91 -6.50 4.02
N LEU A 121 14.78 -5.80 4.78
CA LEU A 121 15.67 -4.79 4.21
C LEU A 121 16.57 -5.38 3.11
N ALA A 122 17.15 -6.55 3.36
CA ALA A 122 18.03 -7.22 2.40
C ALA A 122 17.28 -7.67 1.14
N GLN A 123 16.11 -8.27 1.27
CA GLN A 123 15.35 -8.81 0.15
C GLN A 123 14.71 -7.69 -0.70
N SER A 124 14.14 -6.67 -0.06
CA SER A 124 13.58 -5.51 -0.77
C SER A 124 14.66 -4.70 -1.50
N ALA A 125 15.84 -4.50 -0.87
CA ALA A 125 16.98 -3.87 -1.52
C ALA A 125 17.45 -4.67 -2.73
N ARG A 126 17.55 -6.00 -2.62
CA ARG A 126 17.90 -6.88 -3.74
C ARG A 126 16.93 -6.75 -4.90
N ALA A 127 15.62 -6.76 -4.63
CA ALA A 127 14.59 -6.61 -5.66
C ALA A 127 14.65 -5.24 -6.35
N MET A 128 15.11 -4.19 -5.64
CA MET A 128 15.29 -2.84 -6.16
C MET A 128 16.71 -2.56 -6.69
N LYS A 129 17.60 -3.54 -6.69
CA LYS A 129 19.02 -3.40 -7.05
C LYS A 129 19.74 -2.29 -6.28
N ARG A 130 19.41 -2.16 -5.00
CA ARG A 130 20.00 -1.20 -4.06
C ARG A 130 20.82 -1.91 -2.99
N ALA A 131 21.69 -1.17 -2.31
CA ALA A 131 22.39 -1.69 -1.13
C ALA A 131 21.45 -1.69 0.09
N PRO A 132 21.47 -2.74 0.92
CA PRO A 132 20.67 -2.81 2.16
C PRO A 132 21.37 -2.02 3.28
N ASP A 133 21.56 -0.73 3.08
CA ASP A 133 22.28 0.17 3.97
C ASP A 133 21.35 1.18 4.68
N GLN A 134 21.93 2.03 5.50
CA GLN A 134 21.21 3.08 6.21
C GLN A 134 20.43 3.99 5.26
N VAL A 135 20.99 4.33 4.09
CA VAL A 135 20.33 5.22 3.13
C VAL A 135 19.05 4.58 2.58
N PHE A 136 19.08 3.29 2.30
CA PHE A 136 17.90 2.56 1.83
C PHE A 136 16.87 2.38 2.96
N LEU A 137 17.33 2.11 4.19
CA LEU A 137 16.45 2.06 5.36
C LEU A 137 15.72 3.39 5.57
N ASP A 138 16.46 4.50 5.59
CA ASP A 138 15.88 5.84 5.77
C ASP A 138 14.85 6.17 4.67
N TRP A 139 15.15 5.79 3.42
CA TRP A 139 14.22 5.93 2.32
C TRP A 139 12.92 5.14 2.56
N GLN A 140 12.99 3.87 2.97
CA GLN A 140 11.81 3.05 3.25
C GLN A 140 10.98 3.63 4.41
N LEU A 141 11.62 4.06 5.50
CA LEU A 141 10.95 4.67 6.64
C LEU A 141 10.24 5.98 6.25
N GLU A 142 10.86 6.79 5.40
CA GLU A 142 10.26 8.04 4.91
C GLU A 142 9.09 7.79 3.97
N GLN A 143 9.16 6.79 3.06
CA GLN A 143 8.04 6.41 2.21
C GLN A 143 6.85 5.93 3.05
N TYR A 144 7.11 5.10 4.06
CA TYR A 144 6.06 4.68 4.98
C TYR A 144 5.42 5.87 5.69
N ARG A 145 6.24 6.76 6.24
CA ARG A 145 5.74 7.97 6.94
C ARG A 145 4.84 8.82 6.05
N LYS A 146 5.19 8.97 4.78
CA LYS A 146 4.41 9.78 3.81
C LYS A 146 3.10 9.13 3.40
N HIS A 147 3.10 7.83 3.19
CA HIS A 147 2.00 7.16 2.46
C HIS A 147 1.09 6.31 3.35
N HIS A 148 1.55 5.90 4.54
CA HIS A 148 0.80 4.95 5.38
C HIS A 148 -0.59 5.44 5.76
N ALA A 149 -0.73 6.66 6.23
CA ALA A 149 -2.01 7.19 6.72
C ALA A 149 -3.07 7.22 5.60
N ARG A 150 -2.69 7.66 4.39
CA ARG A 150 -3.61 7.70 3.23
C ARG A 150 -3.95 6.30 2.74
N SER A 151 -2.98 5.39 2.68
CA SER A 151 -3.22 4.00 2.30
C SER A 151 -4.14 3.30 3.29
N ALA A 152 -3.94 3.48 4.59
CA ALA A 152 -4.81 2.94 5.63
C ALA A 152 -6.24 3.47 5.50
N ARG A 153 -6.39 4.80 5.30
CA ARG A 153 -7.70 5.42 5.11
C ARG A 153 -8.41 4.91 3.86
N TYR A 154 -7.70 4.77 2.75
CA TYR A 154 -8.25 4.19 1.53
C TYR A 154 -8.80 2.77 1.77
N GLN A 155 -8.05 1.92 2.47
CA GLN A 155 -8.48 0.55 2.78
C GLN A 155 -9.69 0.51 3.72
N GLU A 156 -9.74 1.40 4.72
CA GLU A 156 -10.90 1.53 5.61
C GLU A 156 -12.17 1.89 4.82
N LEU A 157 -12.10 2.89 3.95
CA LEU A 157 -13.22 3.32 3.13
C LEU A 157 -13.67 2.23 2.15
N MET A 158 -12.73 1.49 1.58
CA MET A 158 -13.02 0.34 0.73
C MET A 158 -13.76 -0.77 1.50
N ALA A 159 -13.35 -1.06 2.74
CA ALA A 159 -14.03 -2.03 3.60
C ALA A 159 -15.48 -1.60 3.90
N VAL A 160 -15.71 -0.32 4.21
CA VAL A 160 -17.05 0.25 4.40
C VAL A 160 -17.89 0.07 3.14
N LEU A 161 -17.36 0.40 1.96
CA LEU A 161 -18.07 0.23 0.68
C LEU A 161 -18.49 -1.22 0.43
N GLN A 162 -17.65 -2.17 0.80
CA GLN A 162 -17.90 -3.60 0.64
C GLN A 162 -18.83 -4.17 1.73
N GLY A 163 -19.31 -3.35 2.67
CA GLY A 163 -20.10 -3.80 3.80
C GLY A 163 -19.36 -4.73 4.76
N GLN A 164 -18.02 -4.67 4.74
CA GLN A 164 -17.19 -5.45 5.64
C GLN A 164 -17.08 -4.70 6.98
N ALA A 165 -17.17 -5.43 8.08
CA ALA A 165 -16.83 -4.87 9.39
C ALA A 165 -15.38 -4.34 9.36
N PRO A 166 -15.08 -3.23 10.06
CA PRO A 166 -13.72 -2.77 10.20
C PRO A 166 -12.86 -3.93 10.72
N GLN A 167 -12.04 -4.50 9.84
CA GLN A 167 -11.07 -5.50 10.25
C GLN A 167 -10.01 -4.81 11.12
N ALA A 168 -9.26 -5.61 11.89
CA ALA A 168 -8.11 -5.11 12.65
C ALA A 168 -7.30 -4.11 11.80
N PRO A 169 -6.78 -3.01 12.39
CA PRO A 169 -6.28 -1.86 11.65
C PRO A 169 -5.47 -2.29 10.44
N THR A 170 -5.95 -1.96 9.26
CA THR A 170 -5.29 -2.26 7.99
C THR A 170 -3.89 -1.67 8.05
N GLY A 171 -2.87 -2.49 7.84
CA GLY A 171 -1.48 -2.03 7.97
C GLY A 171 -0.83 -2.36 9.32
N ARG A 172 -1.45 -3.18 10.18
CA ARG A 172 -0.85 -3.62 11.44
C ARG A 172 0.50 -4.31 11.22
N GLU A 173 0.60 -5.12 10.18
CA GLU A 173 1.84 -5.80 9.79
C GLU A 173 2.90 -4.78 9.35
N TRP A 174 2.50 -3.79 8.55
CA TRP A 174 3.40 -2.71 8.15
C TRP A 174 3.89 -1.90 9.34
N SER A 175 3.01 -1.49 10.24
CA SER A 175 3.41 -0.75 11.45
C SER A 175 4.39 -1.57 12.29
N TRP A 176 4.15 -2.88 12.45
CA TRP A 176 5.01 -3.76 13.21
C TRP A 176 6.40 -3.89 12.59
N ILE A 177 6.49 -4.15 11.26
CA ILE A 177 7.80 -4.30 10.60
C ILE A 177 8.57 -2.99 10.57
N ILE A 178 7.91 -1.85 10.40
CA ILE A 178 8.52 -0.53 10.46
C ILE A 178 9.10 -0.25 11.84
N ASP A 179 8.39 -0.60 12.91
CA ASP A 179 8.91 -0.45 14.27
C ASP A 179 10.10 -1.38 14.56
N ALA A 180 10.13 -2.56 13.94
CA ALA A 180 11.29 -3.44 13.97
C ALA A 180 12.48 -2.88 13.17
N MET A 181 12.23 -2.30 11.99
CA MET A 181 13.26 -1.69 11.13
C MET A 181 13.96 -0.50 11.80
N LYS A 182 13.24 0.29 12.62
CA LYS A 182 13.83 1.38 13.41
C LYS A 182 14.92 0.94 14.40
N GLN A 183 15.05 -0.37 14.64
CA GLN A 183 16.06 -0.95 15.53
C GLN A 183 17.29 -1.47 14.77
N LEU A 184 17.32 -1.34 13.43
CA LEU A 184 18.47 -1.67 12.60
C LEU A 184 19.42 -0.46 12.57
N PHE A 185 20.72 -0.69 12.73
CA PHE A 185 21.81 0.30 12.79
C PHE A 185 21.82 1.25 13.99
#